data_34ceaaebe6960170710e9defbf2636ac
#
_entry.id   34ceaaebe6960170710e9defbf2636ac
#
_cell.length_a   1.000
_cell.length_b   1.000
_cell.length_c   1.000
_cell.angle_alpha   90.00
_cell.angle_beta   90.00
_cell.angle_gamma   90.00
#
_symmetry.space_group_name_H-M   'P 1'
#
loop_
_entity.id
_entity.type
_entity.pdbx_description
1 polymer ?
#
loop_
_entity_poly.entity_id
_entity_poly.type
_entity_poly.pdbx_seq_one_letter_code
_entity_poly.pdbx_strand_id
1 'polypeptide(L)'
;MAIINQAITERYAAYNSDCVEVMQDLPSNSVHFSIYSPPFASKSGKCLYVYSASERDLSNNDYNDFFKHYGFVVKEIHRLTLPGRCSAVHCTDVPMSNSGNGDYFIDFPGDIIRLHEAHGFGMIARHTIWKEPLWVRNRTMQKSLAHKTIVEDSICAGVATADYLLIFRKRGENKIPVDHPTGFDYYAGEEPMPSDILKYRGYTGKQTENRYSHWIWRRYASCIWDDIRIGRVLPFKDCKEPDDEEHVHPLQLDVIDRAITLRSNPGEVVLTPFMGVGSEAYGAVTLGRKAIGVELKESYFRQAVKNLEAAAEIAEGGGVREEFVQAELFGGGESA
;
A
#
# COMPACT_ATOMS: atom_id res chain seq x y z
N MET A 1 18.49 -0.41 -21.23
CA MET A 1 17.16 -0.61 -20.60
C MET A 1 16.41 -1.70 -21.35
N ALA A 2 16.03 -2.77 -20.69
CA ALA A 2 15.17 -3.80 -21.30
C ALA A 2 13.74 -3.63 -20.78
N ILE A 3 13.04 -2.59 -21.27
CA ILE A 3 11.60 -2.48 -21.08
C ILE A 3 10.96 -3.54 -21.96
N ILE A 4 10.24 -4.48 -21.34
CA ILE A 4 9.55 -5.57 -22.07
C ILE A 4 8.31 -5.00 -22.73
N ASN A 5 7.54 -4.18 -22.01
CA ASN A 5 6.34 -3.50 -22.46
C ASN A 5 6.09 -2.21 -21.68
N GLN A 6 5.30 -1.29 -22.23
CA GLN A 6 4.92 -0.04 -21.55
C GLN A 6 3.57 0.48 -22.03
N ALA A 7 2.88 1.23 -21.16
CA ALA A 7 1.68 1.98 -21.47
C ALA A 7 1.84 3.40 -20.91
N ILE A 8 1.88 4.39 -21.79
CA ILE A 8 2.14 5.78 -21.42
C ILE A 8 1.03 6.67 -21.96
N THR A 9 0.47 7.49 -21.08
CA THR A 9 -0.55 8.49 -21.35
C THR A 9 -0.18 9.81 -20.68
N GLU A 10 -1.02 10.83 -20.78
CA GLU A 10 -0.82 12.08 -20.03
C GLU A 10 -1.01 11.90 -18.50
N ARG A 11 -1.73 10.84 -18.07
CA ARG A 11 -2.11 10.59 -16.67
C ARG A 11 -1.23 9.57 -15.99
N TYR A 12 -0.68 8.61 -16.75
CA TYR A 12 0.17 7.57 -16.19
C TYR A 12 1.24 7.07 -17.16
N ALA A 13 2.32 6.53 -16.58
CA ALA A 13 3.34 5.77 -17.25
C ALA A 13 3.52 4.44 -16.49
N ALA A 14 3.14 3.34 -17.15
CA ALA A 14 3.27 1.98 -16.62
C ALA A 14 4.34 1.24 -17.42
N TYR A 15 5.28 0.59 -16.71
CA TYR A 15 6.40 -0.12 -17.33
C TYR A 15 6.43 -1.59 -16.88
N ASN A 16 6.52 -2.51 -17.83
CA ASN A 16 6.86 -3.91 -17.54
C ASN A 16 8.38 -4.06 -17.61
N SER A 17 9.04 -3.97 -16.47
CA SER A 17 10.50 -3.95 -16.37
C SER A 17 10.96 -4.13 -14.92
N ASP A 18 12.28 -4.17 -14.72
CA ASP A 18 12.92 -4.00 -13.42
C ASP A 18 12.77 -2.56 -12.93
N CYS A 19 12.32 -2.39 -11.68
CA CYS A 19 12.03 -1.05 -11.14
C CYS A 19 13.30 -0.20 -10.96
N VAL A 20 14.44 -0.79 -10.63
CA VAL A 20 15.70 -0.05 -10.49
C VAL A 20 16.15 0.49 -11.82
N GLU A 21 16.08 -0.32 -12.89
CA GLU A 21 16.44 0.10 -14.24
C GLU A 21 15.57 1.27 -14.72
N VAL A 22 14.24 1.20 -14.53
CA VAL A 22 13.33 2.29 -14.89
C VAL A 22 13.61 3.54 -14.08
N MET A 23 13.74 3.41 -12.77
CA MET A 23 13.95 4.55 -11.88
C MET A 23 15.26 5.29 -12.16
N GLN A 24 16.34 4.60 -12.55
CA GLN A 24 17.62 5.22 -12.90
C GLN A 24 17.51 6.21 -14.06
N ASP A 25 16.59 5.98 -15.00
CA ASP A 25 16.39 6.86 -16.15
C ASP A 25 15.47 8.06 -15.85
N LEU A 26 14.78 8.07 -14.70
CA LEU A 26 13.94 9.18 -14.29
C LEU A 26 14.79 10.33 -13.69
N PRO A 27 14.41 11.59 -13.93
CA PRO A 27 15.12 12.76 -13.38
C PRO A 27 15.11 12.77 -11.84
N SER A 28 16.22 13.14 -11.22
CA SER A 28 16.27 13.36 -9.77
C SER A 28 15.29 14.46 -9.36
N ASN A 29 14.69 14.31 -8.15
CA ASN A 29 13.73 15.29 -7.61
C ASN A 29 12.53 15.54 -8.55
N SER A 30 11.95 14.49 -9.11
CA SER A 30 10.80 14.55 -10.02
C SER A 30 9.53 13.93 -9.43
N VAL A 31 9.64 13.19 -8.34
CA VAL A 31 8.54 12.47 -7.69
C VAL A 31 8.08 13.22 -6.45
N HIS A 32 6.78 13.48 -6.35
CA HIS A 32 6.17 14.21 -5.24
C HIS A 32 5.81 13.29 -4.07
N PHE A 33 5.39 12.07 -4.38
CA PHE A 33 5.05 11.05 -3.39
C PHE A 33 5.32 9.66 -3.95
N SER A 34 5.73 8.71 -3.12
CA SER A 34 5.73 7.30 -3.48
C SER A 34 4.93 6.49 -2.46
N ILE A 35 4.21 5.48 -2.94
CA ILE A 35 3.46 4.55 -2.09
C ILE A 35 3.54 3.15 -2.70
N TYR A 36 3.85 2.14 -1.88
CA TYR A 36 4.04 0.77 -2.34
C TYR A 36 4.12 -0.23 -1.20
N SER A 37 3.96 -1.52 -1.54
CA SER A 37 4.26 -2.68 -0.70
C SER A 37 5.44 -3.44 -1.30
N PRO A 38 6.61 -3.52 -0.64
CA PRO A 38 7.67 -4.42 -1.10
C PRO A 38 7.27 -5.88 -0.82
N PRO A 39 7.89 -6.88 -1.48
CA PRO A 39 7.78 -8.27 -1.06
C PRO A 39 8.17 -8.43 0.41
N PHE A 40 7.45 -9.27 1.16
CA PHE A 40 7.69 -9.46 2.59
C PHE A 40 8.76 -10.54 2.81
N ALA A 41 9.98 -10.11 3.11
CA ALA A 41 11.10 -11.01 3.31
C ALA A 41 10.96 -11.86 4.57
N SER A 42 11.33 -13.14 4.48
CA SER A 42 11.29 -14.10 5.58
C SER A 42 12.67 -14.67 5.88
N LYS A 43 12.99 -14.91 7.15
CA LYS A 43 14.24 -15.57 7.58
C LYS A 43 14.23 -17.08 7.36
N SER A 44 13.11 -17.66 6.93
CA SER A 44 12.99 -19.08 6.64
C SER A 44 13.38 -19.47 5.20
N GLY A 45 13.96 -18.55 4.44
CA GLY A 45 14.40 -18.76 3.06
C GLY A 45 13.94 -17.61 2.16
N LYS A 46 13.04 -17.88 1.22
CA LYS A 46 12.46 -16.87 0.33
C LYS A 46 11.48 -15.94 1.08
N CYS A 47 11.01 -14.90 0.42
CA CYS A 47 9.95 -14.06 0.93
C CYS A 47 8.69 -14.87 1.28
N LEU A 48 7.79 -14.26 2.07
CA LEU A 48 6.55 -14.89 2.50
C LEU A 48 5.71 -15.36 1.31
N TYR A 49 5.77 -14.59 0.21
CA TYR A 49 5.15 -14.91 -1.08
C TYR A 49 6.18 -14.72 -2.18
N VAL A 50 6.22 -15.65 -3.13
CA VAL A 50 7.06 -15.57 -4.34
C VAL A 50 6.18 -15.18 -5.51
N TYR A 51 6.55 -14.09 -6.19
CA TYR A 51 5.70 -13.49 -7.24
C TYR A 51 6.04 -13.96 -8.64
N SER A 52 7.30 -14.31 -8.90
CA SER A 52 7.72 -14.85 -10.20
C SER A 52 8.97 -15.73 -10.08
N ALA A 53 9.29 -16.47 -11.14
CA ALA A 53 10.52 -17.25 -11.25
C ALA A 53 11.74 -16.43 -11.71
N SER A 54 11.60 -15.12 -11.93
CA SER A 54 12.68 -14.26 -12.39
C SER A 54 13.76 -14.10 -11.32
N GLU A 55 15.02 -14.23 -11.71
CA GLU A 55 16.16 -13.93 -10.81
C GLU A 55 16.20 -12.48 -10.35
N ARG A 56 15.52 -11.57 -11.04
CA ARG A 56 15.39 -10.15 -10.70
C ARG A 56 14.28 -9.88 -9.68
N ASP A 57 13.45 -10.88 -9.41
CA ASP A 57 12.37 -10.75 -8.44
C ASP A 57 12.93 -10.82 -7.01
N LEU A 58 12.78 -9.72 -6.27
CA LEU A 58 13.22 -9.62 -4.88
C LEU A 58 12.63 -10.72 -3.99
N SER A 59 11.45 -11.24 -4.34
CA SER A 59 10.79 -12.30 -3.58
C SER A 59 11.54 -13.64 -3.58
N ASN A 60 12.48 -13.84 -4.52
CA ASN A 60 13.31 -15.02 -4.61
C ASN A 60 14.55 -15.00 -3.70
N ASN A 61 14.87 -13.85 -3.08
CA ASN A 61 16.07 -13.69 -2.26
C ASN A 61 15.84 -14.19 -0.83
N ASP A 62 16.95 -14.59 -0.16
CA ASP A 62 16.93 -14.72 1.28
C ASP A 62 16.83 -13.35 1.98
N TYR A 63 16.67 -13.36 3.31
CA TYR A 63 16.43 -12.13 4.06
C TYR A 63 17.52 -11.06 3.90
N ASN A 64 18.79 -11.49 3.91
CA ASN A 64 19.92 -10.55 3.85
C ASN A 64 20.10 -10.00 2.43
N ASP A 65 20.02 -10.86 1.43
CA ASP A 65 20.09 -10.46 0.03
C ASP A 65 18.90 -9.61 -0.38
N PHE A 66 17.70 -9.91 0.16
CA PHE A 66 16.55 -9.04 -0.02
C PHE A 66 16.85 -7.60 0.40
N PHE A 67 17.31 -7.37 1.65
CA PHE A 67 17.58 -6.01 2.13
C PHE A 67 18.73 -5.32 1.38
N LYS A 68 19.74 -6.08 0.94
CA LYS A 68 20.80 -5.57 0.09
C LYS A 68 20.25 -5.06 -1.25
N HIS A 69 19.42 -5.84 -1.93
CA HIS A 69 18.83 -5.47 -3.22
C HIS A 69 17.74 -4.40 -3.05
N TYR A 70 16.92 -4.50 -2.04
CA TYR A 70 15.91 -3.49 -1.73
C TYR A 70 16.54 -2.12 -1.39
N GLY A 71 17.76 -2.12 -0.86
CA GLY A 71 18.54 -0.90 -0.66
C GLY A 71 18.77 -0.09 -1.94
N PHE A 72 18.94 -0.74 -3.10
CA PHE A 72 19.02 -0.03 -4.38
C PHE A 72 17.70 0.66 -4.74
N VAL A 73 16.57 0.00 -4.50
CA VAL A 73 15.24 0.59 -4.71
C VAL A 73 15.04 1.81 -3.81
N VAL A 74 15.34 1.70 -2.52
CA VAL A 74 15.20 2.82 -1.55
C VAL A 74 16.12 3.99 -1.92
N LYS A 75 17.34 3.71 -2.37
CA LYS A 75 18.27 4.73 -2.86
C LYS A 75 17.69 5.52 -4.03
N GLU A 76 17.12 4.83 -5.02
CA GLU A 76 16.52 5.48 -6.18
C GLU A 76 15.25 6.26 -5.80
N ILE A 77 14.39 5.70 -4.95
CA ILE A 77 13.22 6.43 -4.42
C ILE A 77 13.67 7.71 -3.72
N HIS A 78 14.74 7.64 -2.90
CA HIS A 78 15.26 8.86 -2.26
C HIS A 78 15.78 9.87 -3.28
N ARG A 79 16.51 9.45 -4.31
CA ARG A 79 17.02 10.31 -5.38
C ARG A 79 15.88 11.02 -6.11
N LEU A 80 14.82 10.26 -6.44
CA LEU A 80 13.67 10.75 -7.20
C LEU A 80 12.74 11.66 -6.39
N THR A 81 12.59 11.39 -5.09
CA THR A 81 11.71 12.17 -4.21
C THR A 81 12.18 13.61 -4.10
N LEU A 82 11.27 14.56 -4.26
CA LEU A 82 11.53 15.99 -4.04
C LEU A 82 11.95 16.26 -2.58
N PRO A 83 12.83 17.24 -2.31
CA PRO A 83 13.16 17.67 -0.95
C PRO A 83 11.91 18.03 -0.15
N GLY A 84 11.82 17.56 1.10
CA GLY A 84 10.69 17.80 1.97
C GLY A 84 9.44 16.96 1.70
N ARG A 85 9.44 16.14 0.65
CA ARG A 85 8.34 15.25 0.27
C ARG A 85 8.50 13.85 0.85
N CYS A 86 7.49 13.01 0.69
CA CYS A 86 7.34 11.75 1.41
C CYS A 86 7.36 10.51 0.51
N SER A 87 7.71 9.40 1.14
CA SER A 87 7.52 8.02 0.65
C SER A 87 6.72 7.26 1.69
N ALA A 88 5.78 6.41 1.27
CA ALA A 88 4.99 5.55 2.11
C ALA A 88 5.24 4.08 1.78
N VAL A 89 5.47 3.26 2.80
CA VAL A 89 5.70 1.82 2.66
C VAL A 89 4.69 1.06 3.49
N HIS A 90 3.90 0.23 2.82
CA HIS A 90 3.02 -0.72 3.48
C HIS A 90 3.76 -2.01 3.79
N CYS A 91 3.66 -2.49 5.02
CA CYS A 91 4.28 -3.73 5.47
C CYS A 91 3.56 -4.32 6.69
N THR A 92 3.97 -5.50 7.12
CA THR A 92 3.47 -6.18 8.33
C THR A 92 4.62 -6.92 9.01
N ASP A 93 4.43 -7.31 10.26
CA ASP A 93 5.33 -8.27 10.90
C ASP A 93 5.25 -9.62 10.19
N VAL A 94 6.41 -10.24 9.93
CA VAL A 94 6.48 -11.49 9.17
C VAL A 94 6.60 -12.68 10.12
N PRO A 95 5.67 -13.66 10.09
CA PRO A 95 5.78 -14.83 10.95
C PRO A 95 7.01 -15.67 10.59
N MET A 96 7.72 -16.15 11.59
CA MET A 96 8.81 -17.11 11.43
C MET A 96 8.23 -18.52 11.28
N SER A 97 8.14 -18.99 10.05
CA SER A 97 7.58 -20.28 9.68
C SER A 97 8.59 -21.40 9.84
N ASN A 98 8.95 -21.86 11.03
CA ASN A 98 9.96 -22.93 11.04
C ASN A 98 9.82 -24.08 12.00
N SER A 99 8.76 -24.16 12.75
CA SER A 99 8.71 -25.27 13.71
C SER A 99 7.31 -25.80 13.95
N GLY A 100 6.38 -25.46 13.09
CA GLY A 100 4.98 -25.84 13.27
C GLY A 100 4.27 -25.07 14.39
N ASN A 101 4.96 -24.17 15.07
CA ASN A 101 4.38 -23.40 16.19
C ASN A 101 4.13 -21.92 15.90
N GLY A 102 4.70 -21.32 14.83
CA GLY A 102 4.37 -19.98 14.36
C GLY A 102 4.40 -18.85 15.40
N ASP A 103 5.19 -19.03 16.47
CA ASP A 103 5.05 -18.21 17.68
C ASP A 103 5.97 -16.99 17.72
N TYR A 104 6.81 -16.83 16.70
CA TYR A 104 7.78 -15.74 16.61
C TYR A 104 7.54 -14.91 15.34
N PHE A 105 7.85 -13.62 15.45
CA PHE A 105 7.76 -12.68 14.34
C PHE A 105 9.12 -12.04 14.05
N ILE A 106 9.32 -11.70 12.79
CA ILE A 106 10.41 -10.84 12.35
C ILE A 106 9.88 -9.41 12.39
N ASP A 107 10.59 -8.51 13.06
CA ASP A 107 10.33 -7.06 13.03
C ASP A 107 10.72 -6.50 11.64
N PHE A 108 10.00 -6.95 10.60
CA PHE A 108 10.20 -6.49 9.23
C PHE A 108 9.96 -4.98 9.08
N PRO A 109 8.92 -4.38 9.72
CA PRO A 109 8.75 -2.93 9.72
C PRO A 109 9.95 -2.18 10.32
N GLY A 110 10.56 -2.68 11.37
CA GLY A 110 11.77 -2.08 11.96
C GLY A 110 12.98 -2.14 11.02
N ASP A 111 13.16 -3.23 10.29
CA ASP A 111 14.24 -3.33 9.30
C ASP A 111 14.00 -2.40 8.10
N ILE A 112 12.75 -2.25 7.65
CA ILE A 112 12.36 -1.25 6.64
C ILE A 112 12.71 0.17 7.12
N ILE A 113 12.40 0.51 8.37
CA ILE A 113 12.71 1.84 8.95
C ILE A 113 14.21 2.07 8.94
N ARG A 114 14.99 1.13 9.47
CA ARG A 114 16.46 1.23 9.53
C ARG A 114 17.09 1.41 8.14
N LEU A 115 16.58 0.69 7.14
CA LEU A 115 17.05 0.80 5.77
C LEU A 115 16.77 2.19 5.18
N HIS A 116 15.55 2.71 5.35
CA HIS A 116 15.18 4.04 4.83
C HIS A 116 16.00 5.15 5.51
N GLU A 117 16.21 5.06 6.82
CA GLU A 117 17.04 6.01 7.56
C GLU A 117 18.50 5.98 7.09
N ALA A 118 19.06 4.80 6.82
CA ALA A 118 20.40 4.64 6.27
C ALA A 118 20.55 5.28 4.89
N HIS A 119 19.46 5.42 4.12
CA HIS A 119 19.42 6.09 2.81
C HIS A 119 18.99 7.56 2.87
N GLY A 120 18.90 8.17 4.07
CA GLY A 120 18.69 9.61 4.23
C GLY A 120 17.26 10.07 4.41
N PHE A 121 16.31 9.16 4.50
CA PHE A 121 14.94 9.46 4.93
C PHE A 121 14.86 9.60 6.46
N GLY A 122 13.81 10.28 6.95
CA GLY A 122 13.42 10.24 8.35
C GLY A 122 11.98 9.74 8.46
N MET A 123 11.71 8.81 9.37
CA MET A 123 10.34 8.37 9.64
C MET A 123 9.57 9.47 10.35
N ILE A 124 8.37 9.81 9.84
CA ILE A 124 7.51 10.86 10.41
C ILE A 124 6.17 10.35 10.91
N ALA A 125 5.72 9.17 10.46
CA ALA A 125 4.49 8.56 10.93
C ALA A 125 4.51 7.05 10.75
N ARG A 126 3.77 6.35 11.61
CA ARG A 126 3.37 4.96 11.47
C ARG A 126 1.88 4.88 11.72
N HIS A 127 1.11 4.50 10.71
CA HIS A 127 -0.29 4.17 10.88
C HIS A 127 -0.41 2.66 11.03
N THR A 128 -1.09 2.21 12.09
CA THR A 128 -1.44 0.80 12.29
C THR A 128 -2.79 0.56 11.67
N ILE A 129 -2.87 -0.35 10.70
CA ILE A 129 -4.11 -0.75 10.05
C ILE A 129 -4.63 -1.97 10.80
N TRP A 130 -5.76 -1.80 11.46
CA TRP A 130 -6.39 -2.86 12.22
C TRP A 130 -6.91 -3.96 11.31
N LYS A 131 -6.78 -5.21 11.75
CA LYS A 131 -7.34 -6.38 11.08
C LYS A 131 -8.12 -7.23 12.05
N GLU A 132 -9.26 -7.71 11.60
CA GLU A 132 -10.11 -8.60 12.40
C GLU A 132 -9.39 -9.94 12.64
N PRO A 133 -9.24 -10.40 13.90
CA PRO A 133 -8.42 -11.58 14.24
C PRO A 133 -8.86 -12.89 13.58
N LEU A 134 -10.16 -13.13 13.44
CA LEU A 134 -10.67 -14.33 12.79
C LEU A 134 -10.33 -14.35 11.29
N TRP A 135 -10.42 -13.19 10.64
CA TRP A 135 -10.02 -13.05 9.24
C TRP A 135 -8.51 -13.33 9.05
N VAL A 136 -7.65 -12.75 9.91
CA VAL A 136 -6.20 -13.03 9.89
C VAL A 136 -5.94 -14.51 10.10
N ARG A 137 -6.58 -15.13 11.09
CA ARG A 137 -6.43 -16.55 11.41
C ARG A 137 -6.83 -17.44 10.24
N ASN A 138 -7.96 -17.16 9.60
CA ASN A 138 -8.44 -17.97 8.47
C ASN A 138 -7.52 -17.85 7.24
N ARG A 139 -6.93 -16.68 7.04
CA ARG A 139 -5.99 -16.42 5.95
C ARG A 139 -4.61 -17.03 6.19
N THR A 140 -4.09 -16.92 7.40
CA THR A 140 -2.72 -17.36 7.73
C THR A 140 -2.65 -18.78 8.26
N MET A 141 -3.80 -19.38 8.62
CA MET A 141 -3.90 -20.67 9.30
C MET A 141 -3.05 -20.76 10.58
N GLN A 142 -2.73 -19.62 11.19
CA GLN A 142 -1.89 -19.49 12.39
C GLN A 142 -2.58 -20.17 13.59
N LYS A 143 -1.98 -21.24 14.09
CA LYS A 143 -2.54 -22.02 15.19
C LYS A 143 -2.58 -21.27 16.50
N SER A 144 -1.56 -20.47 16.81
CA SER A 144 -1.47 -19.66 18.02
C SER A 144 -2.60 -18.61 18.13
N LEU A 145 -3.21 -18.22 17.00
CA LEU A 145 -4.32 -17.25 16.94
C LEU A 145 -5.70 -17.94 17.07
N ALA A 146 -5.76 -19.27 17.19
CA ALA A 146 -7.04 -19.96 17.35
C ALA A 146 -7.65 -19.69 18.73
N HIS A 147 -8.97 -19.46 18.80
CA HIS A 147 -9.71 -19.30 20.05
C HIS A 147 -9.44 -20.45 21.04
N LYS A 148 -9.35 -21.70 20.54
CA LYS A 148 -9.01 -22.87 21.35
C LYS A 148 -7.67 -22.71 22.07
N THR A 149 -6.65 -22.19 21.41
CA THR A 149 -5.31 -21.97 21.99
C THR A 149 -5.36 -20.99 23.16
N ILE A 150 -6.10 -19.88 23.01
CA ILE A 150 -6.27 -18.89 24.09
C ILE A 150 -6.98 -19.50 25.31
N VAL A 151 -7.98 -20.35 25.08
CA VAL A 151 -8.77 -20.98 26.15
C VAL A 151 -7.98 -22.09 26.88
N GLU A 152 -7.21 -22.88 26.14
CA GLU A 152 -6.46 -24.03 26.70
C GLU A 152 -5.13 -23.59 27.33
N ASP A 153 -4.40 -22.68 26.68
CA ASP A 153 -3.14 -22.15 27.18
C ASP A 153 -2.85 -20.76 26.56
N SER A 154 -3.22 -19.72 27.27
CA SER A 154 -3.02 -18.34 26.79
C SER A 154 -1.55 -17.93 26.66
N ILE A 155 -0.62 -18.65 27.26
CA ILE A 155 0.83 -18.42 27.07
C ILE A 155 1.25 -18.77 25.65
N CYS A 156 0.61 -19.76 25.04
CA CYS A 156 0.85 -20.16 23.65
C CYS A 156 0.04 -19.34 22.64
N ALA A 157 -0.80 -18.40 23.10
CA ALA A 157 -1.65 -17.59 22.24
C ALA A 157 -0.85 -16.46 21.58
N GLY A 158 -1.00 -16.35 20.25
CA GLY A 158 -0.52 -15.22 19.47
C GLY A 158 -1.58 -14.12 19.34
N VAL A 159 -1.18 -13.03 18.69
CA VAL A 159 -2.07 -11.94 18.29
C VAL A 159 -2.12 -11.83 16.76
N ALA A 160 -3.21 -11.30 16.25
CA ALA A 160 -3.29 -10.97 14.84
C ALA A 160 -2.27 -9.86 14.51
N THR A 161 -1.46 -10.08 13.47
CA THR A 161 -0.56 -9.04 12.98
C THR A 161 -1.35 -7.93 12.31
N ALA A 162 -1.10 -6.68 12.71
CA ALA A 162 -1.57 -5.52 11.99
C ALA A 162 -0.76 -5.31 10.72
N ASP A 163 -1.31 -4.58 9.75
CA ASP A 163 -0.48 -3.94 8.74
C ASP A 163 -0.04 -2.55 9.21
N TYR A 164 1.04 -2.09 8.66
CA TYR A 164 1.59 -0.76 8.94
C TYR A 164 1.75 0.01 7.65
N LEU A 165 1.38 1.30 7.68
CA LEU A 165 1.80 2.26 6.67
C LEU A 165 2.85 3.17 7.30
N LEU A 166 4.11 2.97 6.90
CA LEU A 166 5.25 3.74 7.35
C LEU A 166 5.44 4.95 6.43
N ILE A 167 5.50 6.15 7.00
CA ILE A 167 5.70 7.38 6.23
C ILE A 167 7.10 7.93 6.50
N PHE A 168 7.86 8.04 5.44
CA PHE A 168 9.21 8.60 5.44
C PHE A 168 9.23 9.95 4.74
N ARG A 169 10.05 10.87 5.23
CA ARG A 169 10.23 12.18 4.64
C ARG A 169 11.69 12.38 4.24
N LYS A 170 11.92 12.81 3.01
CA LYS A 170 13.24 13.26 2.56
C LYS A 170 13.56 14.60 3.20
N ARG A 171 14.78 14.76 3.72
CA ARG A 171 15.23 16.03 4.29
C ARG A 171 15.20 17.13 3.25
N GLY A 172 14.90 18.36 3.68
CA GLY A 172 14.82 19.53 2.83
C GLY A 172 13.51 20.30 3.02
N GLU A 173 13.40 21.42 2.33
CA GLU A 173 12.23 22.27 2.36
C GLU A 173 11.18 21.79 1.36
N ASN A 174 9.92 21.69 1.81
CA ASN A 174 8.78 21.50 0.93
C ASN A 174 8.34 22.86 0.37
N LYS A 175 8.74 23.17 -0.86
CA LYS A 175 8.46 24.47 -1.49
C LYS A 175 6.99 24.67 -1.87
N ILE A 176 6.26 23.58 -2.12
CA ILE A 176 4.84 23.60 -2.51
C ILE A 176 4.07 22.83 -1.43
N PRO A 177 3.32 23.52 -0.55
CA PRO A 177 2.49 22.85 0.44
C PRO A 177 1.51 21.88 -0.20
N VAL A 178 1.25 20.76 0.49
CA VAL A 178 0.08 19.92 0.20
C VAL A 178 -1.07 20.54 0.98
N ASP A 179 -1.94 21.25 0.31
CA ASP A 179 -2.99 22.02 0.95
C ASP A 179 -4.40 21.49 0.61
N HIS A 180 -5.33 21.81 1.48
CA HIS A 180 -6.74 21.46 1.34
C HIS A 180 -7.57 22.73 1.56
N PRO A 181 -7.61 23.65 0.57
CA PRO A 181 -8.21 24.99 0.75
C PRO A 181 -9.70 24.94 1.07
N THR A 182 -10.40 23.88 0.70
CA THR A 182 -11.80 23.64 1.05
C THR A 182 -11.99 22.70 2.23
N GLY A 183 -10.88 22.25 2.86
CA GLY A 183 -10.89 21.16 3.83
C GLY A 183 -11.00 19.80 3.17
N PHE A 184 -11.14 18.75 4.00
CA PHE A 184 -11.39 17.41 3.49
C PHE A 184 -12.85 17.23 3.12
N ASP A 185 -13.14 16.84 1.90
CA ASP A 185 -14.49 16.64 1.33
C ASP A 185 -14.77 15.18 0.94
N TYR A 186 -13.75 14.32 0.97
CA TYR A 186 -13.84 12.90 0.66
C TYR A 186 -13.33 12.05 1.81
N TYR A 187 -14.12 11.06 2.20
CA TYR A 187 -13.77 10.07 3.22
C TYR A 187 -13.69 8.67 2.61
N ALA A 188 -12.52 8.06 2.73
CA ALA A 188 -12.27 6.66 2.37
C ALA A 188 -12.23 5.82 3.65
N GLY A 189 -13.26 5.03 3.91
CA GLY A 189 -13.39 4.17 5.09
C GLY A 189 -14.82 3.69 5.30
N GLU A 190 -15.03 2.80 6.27
CA GLU A 190 -16.34 2.19 6.56
C GLU A 190 -17.10 2.85 7.73
N GLU A 191 -16.42 3.70 8.52
CA GLU A 191 -17.05 4.34 9.65
C GLU A 191 -18.19 5.26 9.18
N PRO A 192 -19.42 5.07 9.62
CA PRO A 192 -20.54 5.91 9.20
C PRO A 192 -20.36 7.34 9.70
N MET A 193 -20.64 8.31 8.85
CA MET A 193 -20.62 9.71 9.23
C MET A 193 -21.70 9.97 10.30
N PRO A 194 -21.33 10.56 11.45
CA PRO A 194 -22.29 10.93 12.47
C PRO A 194 -23.41 11.83 11.93
N SER A 195 -24.66 11.57 12.35
CA SER A 195 -25.84 12.25 11.80
C SER A 195 -25.90 13.76 12.08
N ASP A 196 -25.19 14.22 13.11
CA ASP A 196 -25.11 15.62 13.51
C ASP A 196 -24.02 16.42 12.76
N ILE A 197 -23.25 15.73 11.88
CA ILE A 197 -22.23 16.38 11.07
C ILE A 197 -22.86 16.91 9.80
N LEU A 198 -22.80 18.24 9.65
CA LEU A 198 -23.17 18.90 8.42
C LEU A 198 -22.01 18.84 7.42
N LYS A 199 -22.32 18.46 6.18
CA LYS A 199 -21.38 18.56 5.08
C LYS A 199 -21.11 20.02 4.79
N TYR A 200 -19.89 20.46 5.04
CA TYR A 200 -19.45 21.81 4.75
C TYR A 200 -18.22 21.77 3.85
N ARG A 201 -18.28 22.50 2.75
CA ARG A 201 -17.22 22.48 1.72
C ARG A 201 -16.35 23.72 1.71
N GLY A 202 -16.62 24.68 2.58
CA GLY A 202 -15.78 25.87 2.74
C GLY A 202 -14.77 25.67 3.85
N TYR A 203 -13.58 26.22 3.71
CA TYR A 203 -12.58 26.23 4.77
C TYR A 203 -12.74 27.49 5.63
N THR A 204 -13.04 27.32 6.89
CA THR A 204 -13.12 28.43 7.85
C THR A 204 -12.03 28.39 8.91
N GLY A 205 -11.31 27.26 9.01
CA GLY A 205 -10.36 27.02 10.08
C GLY A 205 -10.99 26.78 11.46
N LYS A 206 -12.32 26.82 11.58
CA LYS A 206 -13.05 26.60 12.82
C LYS A 206 -13.74 25.22 12.82
N GLN A 207 -13.44 24.42 13.83
CA GLN A 207 -14.00 23.07 13.99
C GLN A 207 -15.53 23.08 14.03
N THR A 208 -16.13 24.09 14.66
CA THR A 208 -17.59 24.21 14.77
C THR A 208 -18.28 24.55 13.47
N GLU A 209 -17.56 25.14 12.52
CA GLU A 209 -18.08 25.52 11.21
C GLU A 209 -17.82 24.50 10.14
N ASN A 210 -16.66 23.80 10.17
CA ASN A 210 -16.32 22.76 9.20
C ASN A 210 -16.25 21.37 9.87
N ARG A 211 -17.34 20.93 10.46
CA ARG A 211 -17.42 19.67 11.21
C ARG A 211 -17.08 18.44 10.37
N TYR A 212 -17.51 18.41 9.12
CA TYR A 212 -17.25 17.28 8.22
C TYR A 212 -15.75 17.10 7.95
N SER A 213 -15.07 18.17 7.55
CA SER A 213 -13.61 18.13 7.33
C SER A 213 -12.83 17.78 8.60
N HIS A 214 -13.24 18.31 9.76
CA HIS A 214 -12.63 17.96 11.05
C HIS A 214 -12.85 16.51 11.44
N TRP A 215 -14.01 15.93 11.12
CA TRP A 215 -14.28 14.52 11.35
C TRP A 215 -13.37 13.64 10.50
N ILE A 216 -13.20 13.93 9.19
CA ILE A 216 -12.26 13.23 8.30
C ILE A 216 -10.83 13.37 8.83
N TRP A 217 -10.43 14.59 9.20
CA TRP A 217 -9.10 14.82 9.77
C TRP A 217 -8.84 13.92 11.00
N ARG A 218 -9.79 13.80 11.92
CA ARG A 218 -9.65 12.95 13.10
C ARG A 218 -9.46 11.48 12.74
N ARG A 219 -10.14 10.99 11.68
CA ARG A 219 -9.96 9.61 11.17
C ARG A 219 -8.59 9.45 10.51
N TYR A 220 -8.20 10.36 9.65
CA TYR A 220 -6.96 10.27 8.88
C TYR A 220 -5.70 10.53 9.70
N ALA A 221 -5.75 11.41 10.69
CA ALA A 221 -4.63 11.72 11.58
C ALA A 221 -4.45 10.69 12.71
N SER A 222 -5.38 9.74 12.88
CA SER A 222 -5.25 8.67 13.86
C SER A 222 -4.02 7.80 13.56
N CYS A 223 -3.31 7.39 14.62
CA CYS A 223 -2.24 6.40 14.51
C CYS A 223 -2.77 4.97 14.29
N ILE A 224 -4.05 4.73 14.55
CA ILE A 224 -4.75 3.47 14.28
C ILE A 224 -5.85 3.74 13.28
N TRP A 225 -5.82 3.04 12.15
CA TRP A 225 -6.87 3.01 11.14
C TRP A 225 -7.66 1.71 11.30
N ASP A 226 -8.76 1.78 12.04
CA ASP A 226 -9.66 0.67 12.37
C ASP A 226 -10.89 0.59 11.47
N ASP A 227 -10.99 1.49 10.51
CA ASP A 227 -12.11 1.71 9.60
C ASP A 227 -11.74 1.51 8.13
N ILE A 228 -10.72 0.71 7.84
CA ILE A 228 -10.32 0.35 6.49
C ILE A 228 -11.18 -0.80 5.98
N ARG A 229 -11.84 -0.60 4.84
CA ARG A 229 -12.61 -1.65 4.16
C ARG A 229 -11.66 -2.68 3.56
N ILE A 230 -11.55 -3.83 4.20
CA ILE A 230 -10.61 -4.91 3.80
C ILE A 230 -10.90 -5.40 2.38
N GLY A 231 -12.17 -5.47 1.98
CA GLY A 231 -12.61 -5.93 0.66
C GLY A 231 -12.51 -4.89 -0.46
N ARG A 232 -12.20 -3.63 -0.15
CA ARG A 232 -12.06 -2.58 -1.16
C ARG A 232 -10.69 -2.61 -1.82
N VAL A 233 -10.51 -3.56 -2.73
CA VAL A 233 -9.29 -3.82 -3.50
C VAL A 233 -9.61 -3.91 -4.99
N LEU A 234 -8.61 -3.73 -5.85
CA LEU A 234 -8.77 -3.93 -7.29
C LEU A 234 -8.96 -5.40 -7.64
N PRO A 235 -9.63 -5.72 -8.77
CA PRO A 235 -9.72 -7.08 -9.31
C PRO A 235 -8.32 -7.64 -9.60
N PHE A 236 -8.06 -8.87 -9.17
CA PHE A 236 -6.75 -9.52 -9.34
C PHE A 236 -6.84 -11.02 -9.62
N LYS A 237 -8.02 -11.63 -9.50
CA LYS A 237 -8.19 -13.10 -9.66
C LYS A 237 -7.87 -13.55 -11.08
N ASP A 238 -8.26 -12.76 -12.08
CA ASP A 238 -8.11 -13.12 -13.51
C ASP A 238 -6.67 -13.03 -14.03
N CYS A 239 -5.77 -12.40 -13.28
CA CYS A 239 -4.35 -12.30 -13.66
C CYS A 239 -3.44 -13.30 -12.95
N LYS A 240 -4.00 -14.15 -12.07
CA LYS A 240 -3.26 -15.21 -11.42
C LYS A 240 -2.95 -16.35 -12.40
N GLU A 241 -1.71 -16.79 -12.38
CA GLU A 241 -1.26 -17.98 -13.09
C GLU A 241 -1.42 -19.22 -12.19
N PRO A 242 -1.48 -20.45 -12.73
CA PRO A 242 -1.70 -21.66 -11.94
C PRO A 242 -0.69 -21.86 -10.80
N ASP A 243 0.53 -21.35 -10.96
CA ASP A 243 1.61 -21.46 -9.98
C ASP A 243 1.67 -20.27 -9.01
N ASP A 244 0.74 -19.32 -9.13
CA ASP A 244 0.72 -18.15 -8.24
C ASP A 244 0.17 -18.51 -6.86
N GLU A 245 0.76 -17.92 -5.84
CA GLU A 245 0.29 -18.09 -4.47
C GLU A 245 -1.14 -17.52 -4.29
N GLU A 246 -2.02 -18.31 -3.68
CA GLU A 246 -3.43 -17.95 -3.46
C GLU A 246 -3.61 -16.70 -2.58
N HIS A 247 -2.60 -16.36 -1.78
CA HIS A 247 -2.68 -15.35 -0.71
C HIS A 247 -2.19 -13.95 -1.08
N VAL A 248 -1.76 -13.72 -2.32
CA VAL A 248 -1.38 -12.39 -2.78
C VAL A 248 -2.61 -11.53 -2.95
N HIS A 249 -2.70 -10.43 -2.22
CA HIS A 249 -3.80 -9.48 -2.30
C HIS A 249 -3.29 -8.06 -2.53
N PRO A 250 -3.97 -7.29 -3.40
CA PRO A 250 -3.67 -5.87 -3.57
C PRO A 250 -3.88 -5.08 -2.27
N LEU A 251 -3.16 -3.96 -2.11
CA LEU A 251 -3.36 -3.03 -1.01
C LEU A 251 -4.76 -2.40 -1.10
N GLN A 252 -5.40 -2.21 0.06
CA GLN A 252 -6.72 -1.61 0.15
C GLN A 252 -6.72 -0.18 -0.38
N LEU A 253 -7.71 0.13 -1.22
CA LEU A 253 -7.86 1.46 -1.81
C LEU A 253 -8.10 2.55 -0.76
N ASP A 254 -8.71 2.24 0.40
CA ASP A 254 -8.88 3.20 1.48
C ASP A 254 -7.53 3.69 2.04
N VAL A 255 -6.57 2.79 2.20
CA VAL A 255 -5.21 3.13 2.67
C VAL A 255 -4.50 4.01 1.64
N ILE A 256 -4.60 3.64 0.37
CA ILE A 256 -4.01 4.36 -0.75
C ILE A 256 -4.61 5.77 -0.86
N ASP A 257 -5.93 5.87 -0.85
CA ASP A 257 -6.66 7.13 -0.98
C ASP A 257 -6.30 8.11 0.14
N ARG A 258 -6.25 7.65 1.39
CA ARG A 258 -5.83 8.47 2.54
C ARG A 258 -4.39 8.96 2.38
N ALA A 259 -3.49 8.06 2.04
CA ALA A 259 -2.07 8.39 1.90
C ALA A 259 -1.83 9.41 0.77
N ILE A 260 -2.42 9.20 -0.40
CA ILE A 260 -2.31 10.10 -1.55
C ILE A 260 -2.93 11.46 -1.24
N THR A 261 -4.12 11.49 -0.64
CA THR A 261 -4.79 12.74 -0.25
C THR A 261 -3.96 13.56 0.73
N LEU A 262 -3.35 12.91 1.72
CA LEU A 262 -2.54 13.59 2.75
C LEU A 262 -1.16 14.02 2.27
N ARG A 263 -0.61 13.44 1.19
CA ARG A 263 0.82 13.58 0.85
C ARG A 263 1.10 14.11 -0.54
N SER A 264 0.06 14.41 -1.32
CA SER A 264 0.22 14.95 -2.67
C SER A 264 -0.94 15.87 -3.06
N ASN A 265 -0.64 16.83 -3.95
CA ASN A 265 -1.65 17.68 -4.59
C ASN A 265 -2.16 17.04 -5.90
N PRO A 266 -3.37 17.40 -6.39
CA PRO A 266 -3.78 17.10 -7.76
C PRO A 266 -2.73 17.55 -8.78
N GLY A 267 -2.53 16.76 -9.85
CA GLY A 267 -1.53 17.00 -10.89
C GLY A 267 -0.11 16.57 -10.54
N GLU A 268 0.21 16.28 -9.27
CA GLU A 268 1.53 15.81 -8.84
C GLU A 268 1.79 14.33 -9.20
N VAL A 269 3.07 13.97 -9.26
CA VAL A 269 3.52 12.62 -9.65
C VAL A 269 3.61 11.72 -8.43
N VAL A 270 2.95 10.56 -8.51
CA VAL A 270 3.01 9.45 -7.54
C VAL A 270 3.74 8.27 -8.18
N LEU A 271 4.72 7.70 -7.47
CA LEU A 271 5.51 6.55 -7.91
C LEU A 271 5.15 5.29 -7.12
N THR A 272 4.99 4.17 -7.81
CA THR A 272 4.93 2.82 -7.22
C THR A 272 5.92 1.89 -7.93
N PRO A 273 7.04 1.51 -7.30
CA PRO A 273 8.06 0.65 -7.91
C PRO A 273 7.66 -0.84 -7.94
N PHE A 274 6.63 -1.24 -7.19
CA PHE A 274 6.07 -2.58 -7.14
C PHE A 274 4.57 -2.48 -7.41
N MET A 275 4.22 -2.21 -8.69
CA MET A 275 2.87 -1.79 -9.05
C MET A 275 1.81 -2.90 -8.89
N GLY A 276 2.19 -4.17 -9.01
CA GLY A 276 1.25 -5.29 -8.99
C GLY A 276 0.13 -5.11 -10.02
N VAL A 277 -1.10 -5.23 -9.59
CA VAL A 277 -2.29 -4.97 -10.44
C VAL A 277 -2.66 -3.49 -10.55
N GLY A 278 -1.81 -2.59 -10.03
CA GLY A 278 -1.90 -1.15 -10.23
C GLY A 278 -2.68 -0.37 -9.18
N SER A 279 -2.89 -0.90 -7.97
CA SER A 279 -3.76 -0.27 -6.97
C SER A 279 -3.35 1.14 -6.59
N GLU A 280 -2.07 1.37 -6.33
CA GLU A 280 -1.52 2.66 -5.95
C GLU A 280 -1.57 3.66 -7.11
N ALA A 281 -1.26 3.19 -8.32
CA ALA A 281 -1.32 4.00 -9.53
C ALA A 281 -2.78 4.35 -9.90
N TYR A 282 -3.70 3.39 -9.75
CA TYR A 282 -5.15 3.60 -9.90
C TYR A 282 -5.65 4.68 -8.93
N GLY A 283 -5.32 4.56 -7.64
CA GLY A 283 -5.67 5.55 -6.63
C GLY A 283 -5.12 6.95 -6.97
N ALA A 284 -3.88 7.02 -7.46
CA ALA A 284 -3.29 8.29 -7.88
C ALA A 284 -4.06 8.92 -9.05
N VAL A 285 -4.34 8.17 -10.11
CA VAL A 285 -5.06 8.67 -11.30
C VAL A 285 -6.49 9.08 -10.95
N THR A 286 -7.24 8.24 -10.22
CA THR A 286 -8.63 8.56 -9.85
C THR A 286 -8.76 9.77 -8.92
N LEU A 287 -7.71 10.09 -8.17
CA LEU A 287 -7.63 11.29 -7.33
C LEU A 287 -6.99 12.49 -8.06
N GLY A 288 -6.83 12.43 -9.39
CA GLY A 288 -6.33 13.53 -10.21
C GLY A 288 -4.81 13.73 -10.14
N ARG A 289 -4.03 12.74 -9.67
CA ARG A 289 -2.57 12.75 -9.72
C ARG A 289 -2.09 12.06 -11.00
N LYS A 290 -0.81 12.21 -11.31
CA LYS A 290 -0.13 11.42 -12.35
C LYS A 290 0.55 10.23 -11.69
N ALA A 291 0.54 9.06 -12.34
CA ALA A 291 1.15 7.86 -11.80
C ALA A 291 2.35 7.40 -12.62
N ILE A 292 3.41 6.95 -11.95
CA ILE A 292 4.48 6.14 -12.53
C ILE A 292 4.46 4.80 -11.82
N GLY A 293 4.26 3.70 -12.55
CA GLY A 293 4.22 2.35 -12.00
C GLY A 293 5.18 1.42 -12.72
N VAL A 294 5.84 0.54 -11.97
CA VAL A 294 6.72 -0.50 -12.54
C VAL A 294 6.30 -1.85 -12.01
N GLU A 295 6.17 -2.82 -12.91
CA GLU A 295 5.80 -4.20 -12.58
C GLU A 295 6.65 -5.18 -13.40
N LEU A 296 7.27 -6.13 -12.72
CA LEU A 296 8.13 -7.11 -13.36
C LEU A 296 7.33 -8.23 -14.02
N LYS A 297 6.24 -8.68 -13.39
CA LYS A 297 5.41 -9.78 -13.86
C LYS A 297 4.44 -9.32 -14.94
N GLU A 298 4.55 -9.93 -16.13
CA GLU A 298 3.77 -9.50 -17.30
C GLU A 298 2.25 -9.64 -17.11
N SER A 299 1.77 -10.71 -16.46
CA SER A 299 0.33 -10.91 -16.23
C SER A 299 -0.25 -9.82 -15.31
N TYR A 300 0.50 -9.40 -14.29
CA TYR A 300 0.11 -8.31 -13.39
C TYR A 300 0.19 -6.96 -14.10
N PHE A 301 1.23 -6.72 -14.89
CA PHE A 301 1.33 -5.52 -15.71
C PHE A 301 0.13 -5.37 -16.66
N ARG A 302 -0.27 -6.43 -17.35
CA ARG A 302 -1.45 -6.39 -18.24
C ARG A 302 -2.74 -6.05 -17.50
N GLN A 303 -2.91 -6.59 -16.29
CA GLN A 303 -4.07 -6.24 -15.45
C GLN A 303 -3.98 -4.78 -14.96
N ALA A 304 -2.80 -4.33 -14.56
CA ALA A 304 -2.59 -2.95 -14.14
C ALA A 304 -2.95 -1.95 -15.24
N VAL A 305 -2.57 -2.22 -16.49
CA VAL A 305 -2.94 -1.35 -17.62
C VAL A 305 -4.45 -1.24 -17.78
N LYS A 306 -5.20 -2.35 -17.71
CA LYS A 306 -6.68 -2.33 -17.75
C LYS A 306 -7.27 -1.50 -16.61
N ASN A 307 -6.73 -1.66 -15.39
CA ASN A 307 -7.19 -0.90 -14.24
C ASN A 307 -6.88 0.60 -14.38
N LEU A 308 -5.74 0.95 -14.99
CA LEU A 308 -5.34 2.34 -15.24
C LEU A 308 -6.15 3.00 -16.36
N GLU A 309 -6.56 2.25 -17.38
CA GLU A 309 -7.50 2.73 -18.40
C GLU A 309 -8.84 3.11 -17.77
N ALA A 310 -9.40 2.23 -16.92
CA ALA A 310 -10.61 2.54 -16.16
C ALA A 310 -10.43 3.74 -15.20
N ALA A 311 -9.26 3.85 -14.56
CA ALA A 311 -8.95 5.01 -13.71
C ALA A 311 -8.91 6.32 -14.50
N ALA A 312 -8.37 6.30 -15.73
CA ALA A 312 -8.33 7.47 -16.59
C ALA A 312 -9.73 7.92 -17.02
N GLU A 313 -10.62 6.98 -17.38
CA GLU A 313 -12.04 7.27 -17.69
C GLU A 313 -12.77 7.91 -16.51
N ILE A 314 -12.55 7.40 -15.29
CA ILE A 314 -13.12 8.00 -14.07
C ILE A 314 -12.61 9.43 -13.86
N ALA A 315 -11.32 9.65 -14.04
CA ALA A 315 -10.70 10.96 -13.88
C ALA A 315 -11.17 11.99 -14.93
N GLU A 316 -11.66 11.54 -16.07
CA GLU A 316 -12.29 12.39 -17.12
C GLU A 316 -13.76 12.69 -16.86
N GLY A 317 -14.34 12.14 -15.78
CA GLY A 317 -15.75 12.32 -15.45
C GLY A 317 -16.69 11.40 -16.22
N GLY A 318 -16.17 10.43 -16.99
CA GLY A 318 -16.95 9.46 -17.76
C GLY A 318 -17.30 8.17 -17.01
N GLY A 319 -16.64 7.92 -15.88
CA GLY A 319 -16.82 6.71 -15.08
C GLY A 319 -17.33 7.00 -13.67
N VAL A 320 -17.99 6.02 -13.08
CA VAL A 320 -18.28 5.97 -11.65
C VAL A 320 -17.17 5.17 -11.00
N ARG A 321 -16.61 5.66 -9.90
CA ARG A 321 -15.66 4.89 -9.10
C ARG A 321 -16.41 3.71 -8.49
N GLU A 322 -16.40 2.56 -9.19
CA GLU A 322 -17.03 1.35 -8.69
C GLU A 322 -16.36 0.94 -7.37
N GLU A 323 -17.15 0.75 -6.35
CA GLU A 323 -16.70 0.13 -5.11
C GLU A 323 -16.58 -1.37 -5.38
N PHE A 324 -15.38 -1.83 -5.71
CA PHE A 324 -15.09 -3.26 -5.80
C PHE A 324 -15.09 -3.85 -4.39
N VAL A 325 -16.28 -4.23 -3.91
CA VAL A 325 -16.42 -5.03 -2.70
C VAL A 325 -16.36 -6.48 -3.12
N GLN A 326 -15.28 -7.15 -2.79
CA GLN A 326 -15.23 -8.61 -2.95
C GLN A 326 -16.14 -9.27 -1.91
N ALA A 327 -17.39 -9.54 -2.29
CA ALA A 327 -18.42 -10.15 -1.44
C ALA A 327 -18.10 -11.60 -1.00
N GLU A 328 -17.02 -12.22 -1.49
CA GLU A 328 -16.72 -13.64 -1.29
C GLU A 328 -15.64 -13.95 -0.25
N LEU A 329 -15.21 -12.98 0.57
CA LEU A 329 -14.23 -13.26 1.64
C LEU A 329 -14.84 -14.09 2.80
N PHE A 330 -16.15 -14.28 2.83
CA PHE A 330 -16.86 -15.04 3.86
C PHE A 330 -17.57 -16.30 3.35
N GLY A 331 -17.44 -16.63 2.07
CA GLY A 331 -18.09 -17.79 1.45
C GLY A 331 -17.17 -18.99 1.41
N GLY A 332 -17.18 -19.81 2.45
CA GLY A 332 -16.51 -21.11 2.38
C GLY A 332 -16.32 -21.76 3.75
N GLY A 333 -17.33 -22.40 4.27
CA GLY A 333 -17.15 -23.22 5.44
C GLY A 333 -18.39 -23.50 6.27
N GLU A 334 -19.51 -23.83 5.62
CA GLU A 334 -20.45 -24.77 6.26
C GLU A 334 -19.94 -26.18 5.97
N SER A 335 -19.30 -26.80 6.95
CA SER A 335 -19.51 -28.22 7.27
C SER A 335 -18.59 -28.64 8.44
N ALA A 336 -19.27 -29.05 9.52
CA ALA A 336 -18.92 -29.93 10.63
C ALA A 336 -17.70 -29.60 11.49
#